data_8ced1ddd1995b1a001dab94e8237b01d
#
_entry.id   8ced1ddd1995b1a001dab94e8237b01d
#
_cell.length_a   1.000
_cell.length_b   1.000
_cell.length_c   1.000
_cell.angle_alpha   90.00
_cell.angle_beta   90.00
_cell.angle_gamma   90.00
#
_symmetry.space_group_name_H-M   'P 1'
#
loop_
_entity.id
_entity.type
_entity.pdbx_description
1 polymer ?
#
loop_
_entity_poly.entity_id
_entity_poly.type
_entity_poly.pdbx_seq_one_letter_code
_entity_poly.pdbx_strand_id
1 'polypeptide(L)'
;MRNVIITTLGLLAFSSLANAQSRPMPLLEMPVSEEALSVGNTLKGSQQSHYIFTNPSSMMQQGSKMNISYGSELISSKSNTSSLHIIDGAIKHQKNAFFAGVRYWHIGSKDTFVGLTEHETNHKKITEIAFSVDLGYAYQWNKHLTSYVTTGYSHESGVTKQHAWQNNIGITWNDSTHLIGKDFIYNIGISADHLGVISYRKVTKALSPRLSVGGSAHMMLTNAHQIELFADAGLFPSIQKRKSSTECSLGLGYALNNKIRVRMGRHLGDKDNYWTMGAGYTTPKFNIFAAAKLTSSSEQPNIYMLNLGLNIK
;
A
#
# COMPACT_ATOMS: atom_id res chain seq x y z
N MET A 1 1.65 31.55 -7.30
CA MET A 1 2.62 30.47 -7.26
C MET A 1 3.55 30.50 -6.02
N ARG A 2 4.05 31.67 -5.56
CA ARG A 2 4.98 31.75 -4.40
C ARG A 2 4.39 31.28 -3.06
N ASN A 3 3.08 31.38 -2.85
CA ASN A 3 2.41 30.99 -1.60
C ASN A 3 2.11 29.49 -1.49
N VAL A 4 2.05 28.77 -2.62
CA VAL A 4 1.80 27.31 -2.63
C VAL A 4 3.07 26.54 -2.23
N ILE A 5 4.25 27.04 -2.62
CA ILE A 5 5.54 26.42 -2.29
C ILE A 5 5.86 26.53 -0.79
N ILE A 6 5.47 27.63 -0.15
CA ILE A 6 5.72 27.86 1.28
C ILE A 6 4.82 26.96 2.15
N THR A 7 3.59 26.66 1.71
CA THR A 7 2.68 25.77 2.43
C THR A 7 3.14 24.31 2.37
N THR A 8 3.77 23.91 1.27
CA THR A 8 4.29 22.53 1.10
C THR A 8 5.56 22.30 1.94
N LEU A 9 6.40 23.30 2.11
CA LEU A 9 7.59 23.22 3.00
C LEU A 9 7.24 23.26 4.50
N GLY A 10 6.13 23.87 4.88
CA GLY A 10 5.65 23.93 6.27
C GLY A 10 5.16 22.58 6.82
N LEU A 11 4.70 21.68 5.95
CA LEU A 11 4.28 20.32 6.33
C LEU A 11 5.43 19.35 6.63
N LEU A 12 6.65 19.68 6.20
CA LEU A 12 7.85 18.87 6.43
C LEU A 12 8.49 19.05 7.82
N ALA A 13 8.03 20.02 8.62
CA ALA A 13 8.67 20.38 9.90
C ALA A 13 8.06 19.70 11.13
N PHE A 14 7.03 18.86 11.00
CA PHE A 14 6.35 18.21 12.13
C PHE A 14 6.85 16.78 12.43
N SER A 15 8.10 16.47 12.21
CA SER A 15 8.68 15.19 12.61
C SER A 15 9.47 15.31 13.91
N SER A 16 8.81 15.37 15.06
CA SER A 16 9.49 15.16 16.33
C SER A 16 8.62 14.45 17.37
N LEU A 17 9.15 13.30 17.82
CA LEU A 17 8.88 12.67 19.09
C LEU A 17 7.53 11.92 19.25
N ALA A 18 7.31 10.90 18.43
CA ALA A 18 6.35 9.86 18.78
C ALA A 18 7.07 8.51 18.93
N ASN A 19 7.00 7.92 20.11
CA ASN A 19 7.36 6.52 20.29
C ASN A 19 6.32 5.68 19.56
N ALA A 20 6.66 5.18 18.37
CA ALA A 20 5.77 4.33 17.60
C ALA A 20 5.46 3.07 18.39
N GLN A 21 4.21 2.89 18.76
CA GLN A 21 3.73 1.62 19.31
C GLN A 21 3.40 0.71 18.13
N SER A 22 3.71 -0.60 18.23
CA SER A 22 3.36 -1.58 17.20
C SER A 22 1.87 -1.55 16.92
N ARG A 23 1.52 -1.52 15.64
CA ARG A 23 0.13 -1.60 15.20
C ARG A 23 -0.38 -3.04 15.44
N PRO A 24 -1.67 -3.22 15.76
CA PRO A 24 -2.15 -4.50 16.28
C PRO A 24 -2.25 -5.62 15.24
N MET A 25 -2.18 -5.32 13.94
CA MET A 25 -2.33 -6.30 12.86
C MET A 25 -1.30 -6.07 11.76
N PRO A 26 -0.14 -6.73 11.84
CA PRO A 26 0.95 -6.56 10.89
C PRO A 26 0.56 -6.78 9.41
N LEU A 27 -0.32 -7.73 9.10
CA LEU A 27 -0.79 -7.97 7.73
C LEU A 27 -1.36 -6.72 7.06
N LEU A 28 -2.02 -5.84 7.81
CA LEU A 28 -2.64 -4.61 7.27
C LEU A 28 -1.61 -3.52 6.95
N GLU A 29 -0.41 -3.63 7.50
CA GLU A 29 0.68 -2.66 7.35
C GLU A 29 1.72 -3.11 6.31
N MET A 30 1.60 -4.35 5.81
CA MET A 30 2.50 -4.84 4.78
C MET A 30 2.28 -4.08 3.47
N PRO A 31 3.35 -3.82 2.69
CA PRO A 31 3.20 -3.32 1.33
C PRO A 31 2.28 -4.23 0.54
N VAL A 32 1.44 -3.68 -0.30
CA VAL A 32 0.42 -4.43 -1.03
C VAL A 32 0.53 -4.26 -2.55
N SER A 33 1.47 -3.44 -3.00
CA SER A 33 1.71 -3.18 -4.42
C SER A 33 3.16 -2.83 -4.63
N GLU A 34 3.78 -3.48 -5.57
CA GLU A 34 5.15 -3.20 -6.02
C GLU A 34 5.26 -1.82 -6.65
N GLU A 35 4.21 -1.36 -7.34
CA GLU A 35 4.19 -0.01 -7.91
C GLU A 35 4.21 1.05 -6.82
N ALA A 36 3.38 0.90 -5.79
CA ALA A 36 3.36 1.79 -4.65
C ALA A 36 4.67 1.70 -3.86
N LEU A 37 5.16 0.48 -3.62
CA LEU A 37 6.41 0.25 -2.91
C LEU A 37 7.58 0.93 -3.61
N SER A 38 7.67 0.84 -4.95
CA SER A 38 8.78 1.41 -5.74
C SER A 38 8.94 2.93 -5.57
N VAL A 39 7.91 3.62 -5.13
CA VAL A 39 7.86 5.09 -4.93
C VAL A 39 7.64 5.47 -3.46
N GLY A 40 8.24 4.72 -2.52
CA GLY A 40 8.16 5.00 -1.10
C GLY A 40 6.89 4.49 -0.42
N ASN A 41 6.17 3.56 -1.04
CA ASN A 41 4.86 3.05 -0.59
C ASN A 41 3.75 4.13 -0.64
N THR A 42 3.74 4.93 -1.72
CA THR A 42 2.66 5.90 -1.97
C THR A 42 1.41 5.17 -2.46
N LEU A 43 0.33 5.21 -1.69
CA LEU A 43 -0.90 4.45 -1.98
C LEU A 43 -1.90 5.24 -2.83
N LYS A 44 -1.87 6.57 -2.78
CA LYS A 44 -2.87 7.43 -3.45
C LYS A 44 -2.48 7.85 -4.87
N GLY A 45 -1.29 7.48 -5.32
CA GLY A 45 -0.86 7.67 -6.71
C GLY A 45 -1.65 6.82 -7.70
N SER A 46 -1.39 7.04 -8.99
CA SER A 46 -1.98 6.20 -10.06
C SER A 46 -1.36 4.81 -10.04
N GLN A 47 -2.19 3.79 -9.97
CA GLN A 47 -1.82 2.38 -9.92
C GLN A 47 -2.30 1.66 -11.19
N GLN A 48 -1.64 0.55 -11.54
CA GLN A 48 -2.01 -0.31 -12.67
C GLN A 48 -2.34 -1.74 -12.25
N SER A 49 -2.16 -2.04 -10.95
CA SER A 49 -2.42 -3.34 -10.32
C SER A 49 -2.81 -3.15 -8.86
N HIS A 50 -3.31 -4.21 -8.22
CA HIS A 50 -3.66 -4.25 -6.80
C HIS A 50 -4.55 -3.08 -6.34
N TYR A 51 -5.52 -2.70 -7.18
CA TYR A 51 -6.37 -1.52 -6.98
C TYR A 51 -7.09 -1.53 -5.63
N ILE A 52 -7.65 -2.69 -5.23
CA ILE A 52 -8.44 -2.81 -4.01
C ILE A 52 -7.65 -2.46 -2.74
N PHE A 53 -6.34 -2.72 -2.76
CA PHE A 53 -5.45 -2.52 -1.62
C PHE A 53 -4.76 -1.15 -1.62
N THR A 54 -4.80 -0.44 -2.74
CA THR A 54 -4.08 0.84 -2.93
C THR A 54 -5.04 1.99 -3.20
N ASN A 55 -5.38 2.18 -4.48
CA ASN A 55 -6.28 3.23 -4.96
C ASN A 55 -7.30 2.65 -5.94
N PRO A 56 -8.47 2.18 -5.45
CA PRO A 56 -9.53 1.64 -6.31
C PRO A 56 -9.98 2.59 -7.42
N SER A 57 -9.87 3.92 -7.19
CA SER A 57 -10.23 4.93 -8.19
C SER A 57 -9.38 4.85 -9.46
N SER A 58 -8.15 4.33 -9.37
CA SER A 58 -7.24 4.21 -10.52
C SER A 58 -7.79 3.29 -11.60
N MET A 59 -8.58 2.26 -11.24
CA MET A 59 -9.24 1.38 -12.22
C MET A 59 -10.18 2.15 -13.14
N MET A 60 -10.82 3.21 -12.65
CA MET A 60 -11.75 4.03 -13.46
C MET A 60 -11.03 4.78 -14.58
N GLN A 61 -9.74 5.05 -14.42
CA GLN A 61 -8.89 5.75 -15.40
C GLN A 61 -8.26 4.80 -16.43
N GLN A 62 -8.32 3.48 -16.18
CA GLN A 62 -7.74 2.50 -17.10
C GLN A 62 -8.64 2.25 -18.31
N GLY A 63 -8.02 1.96 -19.47
CA GLY A 63 -8.73 1.55 -20.68
C GLY A 63 -9.26 0.11 -20.66
N SER A 64 -8.85 -0.70 -19.68
CA SER A 64 -9.31 -2.09 -19.49
C SER A 64 -10.65 -2.13 -18.77
N LYS A 65 -11.46 -3.14 -19.09
CA LYS A 65 -12.72 -3.44 -18.37
C LYS A 65 -12.49 -4.35 -17.18
N MET A 66 -11.48 -5.21 -17.25
CA MET A 66 -11.13 -6.14 -16.19
C MET A 66 -9.62 -6.16 -15.99
N ASN A 67 -9.20 -6.31 -14.75
CA ASN A 67 -7.82 -6.54 -14.35
C ASN A 67 -7.77 -7.70 -13.38
N ILE A 68 -6.76 -8.56 -13.51
CA ILE A 68 -6.41 -9.60 -12.55
C ILE A 68 -4.93 -9.43 -12.24
N SER A 69 -4.57 -9.39 -10.97
CA SER A 69 -3.20 -9.22 -10.51
C SER A 69 -2.79 -10.30 -9.53
N TYR A 70 -1.55 -10.74 -9.65
CA TYR A 70 -0.89 -11.61 -8.69
C TYR A 70 0.42 -10.97 -8.24
N GLY A 71 0.56 -10.77 -6.95
CA GLY A 71 1.78 -10.29 -6.30
C GLY A 71 2.39 -11.35 -5.40
N SER A 72 3.70 -11.43 -5.39
CA SER A 72 4.47 -12.24 -4.45
C SER A 72 5.52 -11.36 -3.77
N GLU A 73 5.59 -11.45 -2.46
CA GLU A 73 6.48 -10.68 -1.62
C GLU A 73 7.35 -11.60 -0.80
N LEU A 74 8.67 -11.40 -0.85
CA LEU A 74 9.65 -12.03 -0.01
C LEU A 74 10.12 -11.05 1.05
N ILE A 75 9.89 -11.38 2.31
CA ILE A 75 10.23 -10.56 3.46
C ILE A 75 11.42 -11.22 4.14
N SER A 76 12.59 -10.60 4.04
CA SER A 76 13.85 -11.14 4.57
C SER A 76 14.30 -10.36 5.80
N SER A 77 14.35 -11.03 6.94
CA SER A 77 14.93 -10.53 8.19
C SER A 77 16.13 -11.39 8.61
N LYS A 78 16.90 -10.94 9.60
CA LYS A 78 18.04 -11.70 10.11
C LYS A 78 17.66 -13.08 10.69
N SER A 79 16.47 -13.21 11.21
CA SER A 79 16.02 -14.40 11.96
C SER A 79 15.04 -15.28 11.18
N ASN A 80 14.40 -14.74 10.14
CA ASN A 80 13.36 -15.47 9.43
C ASN A 80 13.13 -14.88 8.03
N THR A 81 12.72 -15.74 7.11
CA THR A 81 12.22 -15.37 5.79
C THR A 81 10.75 -15.77 5.72
N SER A 82 9.91 -14.83 5.33
CA SER A 82 8.48 -15.07 5.17
C SER A 82 8.01 -14.64 3.78
N SER A 83 6.85 -15.14 3.35
CA SER A 83 6.28 -14.81 2.03
C SER A 83 4.84 -14.38 2.15
N LEU A 84 4.49 -13.29 1.46
CA LEU A 84 3.13 -12.81 1.30
C LEU A 84 2.72 -12.97 -0.17
N HIS A 85 1.54 -13.53 -0.39
CA HIS A 85 0.93 -13.69 -1.70
C HIS A 85 -0.35 -12.87 -1.77
N ILE A 86 -0.52 -12.14 -2.86
CA ILE A 86 -1.63 -11.21 -3.08
C ILE A 86 -2.28 -11.58 -4.42
N ILE A 87 -3.58 -11.82 -4.42
CA ILE A 87 -4.37 -12.04 -5.64
C ILE A 87 -5.56 -11.11 -5.57
N ASP A 88 -5.78 -10.35 -6.61
CA ASP A 88 -6.97 -9.50 -6.70
C ASP A 88 -7.47 -9.36 -8.13
N GLY A 89 -8.72 -8.96 -8.22
CA GLY A 89 -9.39 -8.67 -9.48
C GLY A 89 -10.25 -7.43 -9.38
N ALA A 90 -10.40 -6.75 -10.50
CA ALA A 90 -11.26 -5.59 -10.68
C ALA A 90 -12.06 -5.72 -11.96
N ILE A 91 -13.34 -5.38 -11.91
CA ILE A 91 -14.23 -5.33 -13.08
C ILE A 91 -14.88 -3.96 -13.11
N LYS A 92 -14.72 -3.26 -14.25
CA LYS A 92 -15.32 -1.96 -14.50
C LYS A 92 -16.48 -2.07 -15.48
N HIS A 93 -17.62 -1.51 -15.09
CA HIS A 93 -18.80 -1.37 -15.93
C HIS A 93 -19.33 0.07 -15.88
N GLN A 94 -19.22 0.80 -16.98
CA GLN A 94 -19.60 2.21 -17.07
C GLN A 94 -18.92 3.06 -15.97
N LYS A 95 -19.72 3.61 -15.03
CA LYS A 95 -19.27 4.44 -13.91
C LYS A 95 -18.96 3.64 -12.64
N ASN A 96 -19.09 2.31 -12.68
CA ASN A 96 -18.94 1.43 -11.53
C ASN A 96 -17.72 0.54 -11.69
N ALA A 97 -17.03 0.25 -10.60
CA ALA A 97 -16.03 -0.80 -10.54
C ALA A 97 -16.21 -1.63 -9.26
N PHE A 98 -16.04 -2.93 -9.39
CA PHE A 98 -16.11 -3.91 -8.31
C PHE A 98 -14.77 -4.58 -8.17
N PHE A 99 -14.39 -4.87 -6.93
CA PHE A 99 -13.09 -5.42 -6.59
C PHE A 99 -13.26 -6.57 -5.62
N ALA A 100 -12.39 -7.58 -5.78
CA ALA A 100 -12.20 -8.63 -4.80
C ALA A 100 -10.72 -8.94 -4.68
N GLY A 101 -10.24 -9.24 -3.47
CA GLY A 101 -8.85 -9.55 -3.24
C GLY A 101 -8.64 -10.48 -2.06
N VAL A 102 -7.53 -11.21 -2.10
CA VAL A 102 -7.09 -12.12 -1.04
C VAL A 102 -5.60 -11.89 -0.81
N ARG A 103 -5.19 -11.83 0.45
CA ARG A 103 -3.79 -11.87 0.88
C ARG A 103 -3.55 -13.09 1.74
N TYR A 104 -2.45 -13.77 1.52
CA TYR A 104 -2.01 -14.89 2.33
C TYR A 104 -0.54 -14.71 2.69
N TRP A 105 -0.26 -14.62 3.98
CA TRP A 105 1.08 -14.43 4.52
C TRP A 105 1.52 -15.65 5.31
N HIS A 106 2.55 -16.32 4.82
CA HIS A 106 3.27 -17.35 5.56
C HIS A 106 4.41 -16.68 6.33
N ILE A 107 4.21 -16.48 7.63
CA ILE A 107 5.17 -15.75 8.49
C ILE A 107 6.34 -16.66 8.85
N GLY A 108 6.10 -17.97 8.94
CA GLY A 108 7.11 -18.98 9.28
C GLY A 108 6.74 -19.78 10.50
N SER A 109 7.70 -20.54 11.01
CA SER A 109 7.50 -21.38 12.19
C SER A 109 8.44 -20.96 13.29
N LYS A 110 7.93 -20.92 14.52
CA LYS A 110 8.72 -20.66 15.75
C LYS A 110 8.65 -21.85 16.67
N ASP A 111 9.78 -22.22 17.22
CA ASP A 111 9.84 -23.20 18.32
C ASP A 111 9.44 -22.49 19.61
N THR A 112 8.40 -23.00 20.25
CA THR A 112 7.88 -22.44 21.51
C THR A 112 8.08 -23.48 22.60
N PHE A 113 8.66 -23.08 23.73
CA PHE A 113 8.77 -23.91 24.89
C PHE A 113 7.40 -24.00 25.60
N VAL A 114 6.89 -25.19 25.73
CA VAL A 114 5.68 -25.50 26.48
C VAL A 114 6.07 -26.42 27.63
N GLY A 115 6.40 -25.84 28.78
CA GLY A 115 6.71 -26.60 29.97
C GLY A 115 6.77 -25.67 31.18
N LEU A 116 6.29 -26.14 32.33
CA LEU A 116 6.30 -25.43 33.62
C LEU A 116 7.49 -25.85 34.52
N THR A 117 8.33 -26.77 34.07
CA THR A 117 9.47 -27.28 34.84
C THR A 117 10.70 -27.46 33.96
N GLU A 118 11.89 -27.25 34.53
CA GLU A 118 13.20 -27.35 33.85
C GLU A 118 13.51 -28.73 33.21
N HIS A 119 12.67 -29.73 33.41
CA HIS A 119 12.91 -31.11 32.96
C HIS A 119 11.99 -31.57 31.83
N GLU A 120 10.98 -30.79 31.44
CA GLU A 120 10.09 -31.11 30.31
C GLU A 120 10.27 -30.09 29.17
N THR A 121 11.25 -30.32 28.32
CA THR A 121 11.45 -29.54 27.07
C THR A 121 10.56 -30.08 25.98
N ASN A 122 9.27 -29.83 26.06
CA ASN A 122 8.37 -30.05 24.93
C ASN A 122 8.47 -28.86 23.95
N HIS A 123 9.29 -29.02 22.92
CA HIS A 123 9.37 -28.08 21.80
C HIS A 123 8.12 -28.23 20.93
N LYS A 124 7.25 -27.23 20.94
CA LYS A 124 6.12 -27.17 20.01
C LYS A 124 6.42 -26.19 18.89
N LYS A 125 6.51 -26.71 17.67
CA LYS A 125 6.62 -25.88 16.48
C LYS A 125 5.26 -25.27 16.17
N ILE A 126 5.15 -23.94 16.23
CA ILE A 126 3.93 -23.18 15.88
C ILE A 126 4.18 -22.50 14.54
N THR A 127 3.35 -22.81 13.55
CA THR A 127 3.35 -22.11 12.27
C THR A 127 2.49 -20.85 12.37
N GLU A 128 3.07 -19.72 12.03
CA GLU A 128 2.38 -18.42 12.02
C GLU A 128 1.93 -18.11 10.58
N ILE A 129 0.64 -17.88 10.43
CA ILE A 129 0.00 -17.51 9.16
C ILE A 129 -0.96 -16.35 9.36
N ALA A 130 -1.13 -15.55 8.33
CA ALA A 130 -2.17 -14.54 8.28
C ALA A 130 -2.85 -14.54 6.90
N PHE A 131 -4.12 -14.18 6.84
CA PHE A 131 -4.82 -13.98 5.58
C PHE A 131 -5.83 -12.85 5.68
N SER A 132 -6.21 -12.27 4.54
CA SER A 132 -7.36 -11.39 4.42
C SER A 132 -8.18 -11.70 3.17
N VAL A 133 -9.47 -11.39 3.26
CA VAL A 133 -10.41 -11.37 2.12
C VAL A 133 -11.04 -9.99 2.11
N ASP A 134 -10.96 -9.32 0.97
CA ASP A 134 -11.36 -7.94 0.81
C ASP A 134 -12.30 -7.80 -0.38
N LEU A 135 -13.33 -6.96 -0.25
CA LEU A 135 -14.27 -6.57 -1.29
C LEU A 135 -14.28 -5.06 -1.43
N GLY A 136 -14.52 -4.56 -2.63
CA GLY A 136 -14.51 -3.13 -2.87
C GLY A 136 -15.47 -2.68 -3.97
N TYR A 137 -15.84 -1.42 -3.90
CA TYR A 137 -16.66 -0.75 -4.89
C TYR A 137 -16.15 0.68 -5.11
N ALA A 138 -16.10 1.11 -6.37
CA ALA A 138 -15.82 2.50 -6.73
C ALA A 138 -16.88 3.03 -7.69
N TYR A 139 -17.18 4.31 -7.56
CA TYR A 139 -18.14 5.02 -8.39
C TYR A 139 -17.54 6.32 -8.94
N GLN A 140 -17.59 6.47 -10.25
CA GLN A 140 -17.14 7.66 -10.97
C GLN A 140 -18.30 8.66 -11.13
N TRP A 141 -18.29 9.73 -10.34
CA TRP A 141 -19.31 10.78 -10.38
C TRP A 141 -19.29 11.55 -11.71
N ASN A 142 -18.10 11.90 -12.12
CA ASN A 142 -17.82 12.58 -13.40
C ASN A 142 -16.42 12.19 -13.90
N LYS A 143 -15.96 12.78 -15.00
CA LYS A 143 -14.66 12.46 -15.60
C LYS A 143 -13.46 12.70 -14.67
N HIS A 144 -13.62 13.53 -13.65
CA HIS A 144 -12.55 13.89 -12.71
C HIS A 144 -12.66 13.22 -11.36
N LEU A 145 -13.88 13.04 -10.84
CA LEU A 145 -14.12 12.66 -9.45
C LEU A 145 -14.59 11.21 -9.35
N THR A 146 -13.88 10.44 -8.52
CA THR A 146 -14.21 9.04 -8.20
C THR A 146 -14.17 8.86 -6.68
N SER A 147 -15.14 8.16 -6.13
CA SER A 147 -15.13 7.72 -4.73
C SER A 147 -15.10 6.20 -4.65
N TYR A 148 -14.62 5.68 -3.53
CA TYR A 148 -14.57 4.22 -3.29
C TYR A 148 -14.80 3.87 -1.83
N VAL A 149 -15.20 2.63 -1.63
CA VAL A 149 -15.26 1.96 -0.33
C VAL A 149 -14.73 0.55 -0.50
N THR A 150 -13.92 0.08 0.45
CA THR A 150 -13.52 -1.32 0.56
C THR A 150 -13.81 -1.83 1.96
N THR A 151 -14.12 -3.12 2.07
CA THR A 151 -14.34 -3.82 3.33
C THR A 151 -13.54 -5.11 3.32
N GLY A 152 -12.95 -5.49 4.45
CA GLY A 152 -12.13 -6.67 4.52
C GLY A 152 -12.18 -7.34 5.89
N TYR A 153 -12.05 -8.65 5.87
CA TYR A 153 -11.83 -9.48 7.04
C TYR A 153 -10.42 -10.04 7.01
N SER A 154 -9.71 -9.92 8.12
CA SER A 154 -8.35 -10.42 8.28
C SER A 154 -8.26 -11.32 9.50
N HIS A 155 -7.44 -12.37 9.39
CA HIS A 155 -7.15 -13.32 10.45
C HIS A 155 -5.65 -13.58 10.52
N GLU A 156 -5.12 -13.56 11.74
CA GLU A 156 -3.75 -14.01 12.04
C GLU A 156 -3.81 -15.14 13.07
N SER A 157 -3.03 -16.19 12.81
CA SER A 157 -2.94 -17.39 13.64
C SER A 157 -1.47 -17.71 13.92
N GLY A 158 -1.16 -18.06 15.14
CA GLY A 158 0.19 -18.38 15.60
C GLY A 158 0.21 -18.52 17.11
N VAL A 159 1.17 -17.91 17.76
CA VAL A 159 1.24 -17.81 19.24
C VAL A 159 -0.03 -17.12 19.78
N THR A 160 -0.55 -16.17 19.01
CA THR A 160 -1.79 -15.47 19.31
C THR A 160 -2.74 -15.56 18.13
N LYS A 161 -4.04 -15.68 18.41
CA LYS A 161 -5.09 -15.65 17.39
C LYS A 161 -5.81 -14.31 17.46
N GLN A 162 -5.89 -13.63 16.33
CA GLN A 162 -6.61 -12.36 16.22
C GLN A 162 -7.37 -12.24 14.90
N HIS A 163 -8.45 -11.49 14.94
CA HIS A 163 -9.32 -11.22 13.79
C HIS A 163 -9.55 -9.71 13.70
N ALA A 164 -9.61 -9.19 12.50
CA ALA A 164 -9.97 -7.80 12.28
C ALA A 164 -11.02 -7.68 11.18
N TRP A 165 -11.91 -6.73 11.35
CA TRP A 165 -12.80 -6.25 10.33
C TRP A 165 -12.45 -4.80 10.05
N GLN A 166 -12.17 -4.48 8.78
CA GLN A 166 -11.73 -3.15 8.36
C GLN A 166 -12.59 -2.62 7.21
N ASN A 167 -12.71 -1.30 7.15
CA ASN A 167 -13.28 -0.57 6.03
C ASN A 167 -12.34 0.55 5.64
N ASN A 168 -12.24 0.85 4.35
CA ASN A 168 -11.52 1.99 3.83
C ASN A 168 -12.46 2.78 2.93
N ILE A 169 -12.40 4.09 3.01
CA ILE A 169 -13.16 5.00 2.16
C ILE A 169 -12.21 6.04 1.59
N GLY A 170 -12.46 6.47 0.37
CA GLY A 170 -11.65 7.52 -0.23
C GLY A 170 -12.32 8.16 -1.43
N ILE A 171 -11.75 9.28 -1.79
CA ILE A 171 -12.14 10.09 -2.93
C ILE A 171 -10.89 10.54 -3.68
N THR A 172 -10.94 10.51 -5.01
CA THR A 172 -9.83 10.89 -5.86
C THR A 172 -10.30 11.85 -6.95
N TRP A 173 -9.55 12.91 -7.12
CA TRP A 173 -9.66 13.84 -8.24
C TRP A 173 -8.55 13.56 -9.24
N ASN A 174 -8.92 13.39 -10.52
CA ASN A 174 -8.00 13.19 -11.64
C ASN A 174 -8.24 14.29 -12.68
N ASP A 175 -7.17 14.90 -13.16
CA ASP A 175 -7.29 15.91 -14.21
C ASP A 175 -6.02 15.95 -15.06
N SER A 176 -6.11 16.69 -16.16
CA SER A 176 -5.00 16.93 -17.06
C SER A 176 -4.97 18.39 -17.50
N THR A 177 -3.79 18.93 -17.61
CA THR A 177 -3.56 20.30 -18.06
C THR A 177 -2.29 20.37 -18.90
N HIS A 178 -2.02 21.53 -19.50
CA HIS A 178 -0.77 21.80 -20.18
C HIS A 178 0.10 22.69 -19.30
N LEU A 179 1.27 22.21 -18.96
CA LEU A 179 2.26 22.97 -18.19
C LEU A 179 3.55 23.11 -19.03
N ILE A 180 3.98 24.35 -19.28
CA ILE A 180 5.17 24.66 -20.09
C ILE A 180 5.10 23.98 -21.49
N GLY A 181 3.91 23.97 -22.11
CA GLY A 181 3.68 23.36 -23.43
C GLY A 181 3.76 21.82 -23.43
N LYS A 182 3.68 21.16 -22.29
CA LYS A 182 3.70 19.70 -22.13
C LYS A 182 2.44 19.23 -21.45
N ASP A 183 2.00 18.03 -21.81
CA ASP A 183 0.86 17.37 -21.15
C ASP A 183 1.24 17.01 -19.73
N PHE A 184 0.43 17.45 -18.79
CA PHE A 184 0.57 17.21 -17.36
C PHE A 184 -0.70 16.57 -16.84
N ILE A 185 -0.60 15.32 -16.41
CA ILE A 185 -1.69 14.53 -15.85
C ILE A 185 -1.43 14.39 -14.36
N TYR A 186 -2.43 14.63 -13.53
CA TYR A 186 -2.29 14.48 -12.08
C TYR A 186 -3.51 13.85 -11.44
N ASN A 187 -3.29 13.18 -10.32
CA ASN A 187 -4.33 12.76 -9.41
C ASN A 187 -4.03 13.23 -7.99
N ILE A 188 -5.08 13.49 -7.22
CA ILE A 188 -5.01 13.80 -5.80
C ILE A 188 -6.11 13.00 -5.12
N GLY A 189 -5.76 12.25 -4.09
CA GLY A 189 -6.67 11.43 -3.31
C GLY A 189 -6.60 11.71 -1.82
N ILE A 190 -7.74 11.54 -1.17
CA ILE A 190 -7.87 11.58 0.30
C ILE A 190 -8.57 10.28 0.71
N SER A 191 -8.11 9.66 1.79
CA SER A 191 -8.78 8.48 2.34
C SER A 191 -8.73 8.42 3.86
N ALA A 192 -9.66 7.63 4.39
CA ALA A 192 -9.63 7.12 5.75
C ALA A 192 -9.59 5.59 5.65
N ASP A 193 -8.47 5.02 6.04
CA ASP A 193 -8.18 3.60 5.94
C ASP A 193 -8.22 2.94 7.33
N HIS A 194 -8.41 1.61 7.40
CA HIS A 194 -8.45 0.80 8.63
C HIS A 194 -9.54 1.23 9.63
N LEU A 195 -10.69 1.70 9.12
CA LEU A 195 -11.86 2.01 9.95
C LEU A 195 -12.52 0.70 10.40
N GLY A 196 -12.26 0.25 11.62
CA GLY A 196 -12.77 -1.03 12.05
C GLY A 196 -12.33 -1.47 13.44
N VAL A 197 -12.44 -2.76 13.66
CA VAL A 197 -12.17 -3.38 14.95
C VAL A 197 -11.26 -4.59 14.82
N ILE A 198 -10.48 -4.84 15.85
CA ILE A 198 -9.69 -6.05 16.03
C ILE A 198 -10.12 -6.75 17.30
N SER A 199 -10.31 -8.05 17.20
CA SER A 199 -10.63 -8.93 18.34
C SER A 199 -9.46 -9.86 18.61
N TYR A 200 -9.01 -9.85 19.85
CA TYR A 200 -7.95 -10.69 20.37
C TYR A 200 -8.44 -11.37 21.66
N ARG A 201 -8.48 -12.70 21.67
CA ARG A 201 -9.12 -13.50 22.75
C ARG A 201 -10.57 -13.04 22.93
N LYS A 202 -10.91 -12.47 24.09
CA LYS A 202 -12.27 -11.95 24.41
C LYS A 202 -12.34 -10.41 24.41
N VAL A 203 -11.29 -9.73 23.91
CA VAL A 203 -11.19 -8.27 23.94
C VAL A 203 -11.29 -7.74 22.52
N THR A 204 -12.23 -6.83 22.28
CA THR A 204 -12.38 -6.11 21.01
C THR A 204 -11.90 -4.68 21.20
N LYS A 205 -11.09 -4.19 20.25
CA LYS A 205 -10.52 -2.83 20.24
C LYS A 205 -10.70 -2.22 18.84
N ALA A 206 -10.68 -0.90 18.76
CA ALA A 206 -10.61 -0.23 17.46
C ALA A 206 -9.24 -0.50 16.81
N LEU A 207 -9.24 -0.68 15.47
CA LEU A 207 -8.03 -0.62 14.66
C LEU A 207 -7.40 0.79 14.76
N SER A 208 -6.19 0.94 14.28
CA SER A 208 -5.56 2.27 14.14
C SER A 208 -5.98 2.85 12.80
N PRO A 209 -6.95 3.79 12.75
CA PRO A 209 -7.32 4.41 11.49
C PRO A 209 -6.14 5.21 10.94
N ARG A 210 -6.03 5.26 9.62
CA ARG A 210 -5.07 6.07 8.89
C ARG A 210 -5.83 7.09 8.06
N LEU A 211 -5.61 8.36 8.30
CA LEU A 211 -6.06 9.44 7.42
C LEU A 211 -4.93 9.79 6.48
N SER A 212 -5.15 9.77 5.18
CA SER A 212 -4.09 10.04 4.21
C SER A 212 -4.54 10.97 3.11
N VAL A 213 -3.58 11.74 2.61
CA VAL A 213 -3.69 12.57 1.42
C VAL A 213 -2.45 12.32 0.56
N GLY A 214 -2.64 12.22 -0.73
CA GLY A 214 -1.51 12.00 -1.64
C GLY A 214 -1.96 11.97 -3.08
N GLY A 215 -1.02 11.60 -3.97
CA GLY A 215 -1.32 11.53 -5.38
C GLY A 215 -0.08 11.33 -6.24
N SER A 216 -0.25 11.51 -7.53
CA SER A 216 0.83 11.48 -8.50
C SER A 216 0.65 12.56 -9.56
N ALA A 217 1.76 12.93 -10.18
CA ALA A 217 1.81 13.82 -11.32
C ALA A 217 2.73 13.23 -12.41
N HIS A 218 2.28 13.26 -13.65
CA HIS A 218 2.97 12.70 -14.79
C HIS A 218 3.13 13.79 -15.86
N MET A 219 4.36 14.04 -16.27
CA MET A 219 4.66 15.04 -17.29
C MET A 219 5.32 14.38 -18.50
N MET A 220 4.68 14.52 -19.66
CA MET A 220 5.22 14.05 -20.93
C MET A 220 6.28 15.03 -21.42
N LEU A 221 7.56 14.64 -21.35
CA LEU A 221 8.66 15.46 -21.91
C LEU A 221 8.68 15.39 -23.43
N THR A 222 8.47 14.20 -23.97
CA THR A 222 8.30 13.91 -25.40
C THR A 222 7.27 12.76 -25.53
N ASN A 223 6.93 12.37 -26.75
CA ASN A 223 6.04 11.21 -26.97
C ASN A 223 6.58 9.90 -26.39
N ALA A 224 7.89 9.82 -26.15
CA ALA A 224 8.55 8.62 -25.62
C ALA A 224 8.97 8.72 -24.15
N HIS A 225 9.13 9.93 -23.62
CA HIS A 225 9.75 10.19 -22.32
C HIS A 225 8.76 10.86 -21.37
N GLN A 226 8.54 10.25 -20.21
CA GLN A 226 7.66 10.75 -19.16
C GLN A 226 8.41 10.76 -17.81
N ILE A 227 8.22 11.83 -17.07
CA ILE A 227 8.62 11.91 -15.66
C ILE A 227 7.37 11.72 -14.80
N GLU A 228 7.53 10.97 -13.69
CA GLU A 228 6.47 10.67 -12.74
C GLU A 228 6.89 11.18 -11.36
N LEU A 229 6.00 11.85 -10.64
CA LEU A 229 6.18 12.31 -9.26
C LEU A 229 5.07 11.71 -8.40
N PHE A 230 5.43 11.28 -7.20
CA PHE A 230 4.50 10.69 -6.24
C PHE A 230 4.72 11.30 -4.87
N ALA A 231 3.64 11.56 -4.16
CA ALA A 231 3.69 12.00 -2.78
C ALA A 231 2.47 11.46 -2.01
N ASP A 232 2.69 11.06 -0.76
CA ASP A 232 1.63 10.61 0.15
C ASP A 232 2.01 11.05 1.57
N ALA A 233 1.02 11.50 2.34
CA ALA A 233 1.16 11.80 3.76
C ALA A 233 0.03 11.14 4.53
N GLY A 234 0.37 10.46 5.63
CA GLY A 234 -0.55 9.74 6.49
C GLY A 234 -0.47 10.20 7.94
N LEU A 235 -1.62 10.24 8.59
CA LEU A 235 -1.77 10.50 10.02
C LEU A 235 -2.51 9.33 10.66
N PHE A 236 -1.92 8.73 11.67
CA PHE A 236 -2.58 7.81 12.59
C PHE A 236 -2.97 8.58 13.84
N PRO A 237 -4.24 8.90 14.04
CA PRO A 237 -4.68 9.65 15.23
C PRO A 237 -4.47 8.84 16.50
N SER A 238 -4.32 9.53 17.61
CA SER A 238 -4.24 8.90 18.93
C SER A 238 -5.54 8.17 19.26
N ILE A 239 -5.44 6.88 19.59
CA ILE A 239 -6.59 6.05 19.97
C ILE A 239 -6.20 5.03 21.03
N GLN A 240 -7.03 4.83 22.05
CA GLN A 240 -6.88 3.80 23.08
C GLN A 240 -5.47 3.75 23.72
N LYS A 241 -4.95 4.89 24.20
CA LYS A 241 -3.59 5.05 24.77
C LYS A 241 -2.43 4.96 23.77
N ARG A 242 -2.69 4.80 22.46
CA ARG A 242 -1.65 4.94 21.44
C ARG A 242 -1.46 6.41 21.11
N LYS A 243 -0.22 6.83 20.99
CA LYS A 243 0.13 8.18 20.52
C LYS A 243 -0.17 8.30 19.03
N SER A 244 -0.45 9.50 18.59
CA SER A 244 -0.51 9.81 17.16
C SER A 244 0.85 9.58 16.51
N SER A 245 0.84 9.16 15.25
CA SER A 245 2.03 9.03 14.42
C SER A 245 1.77 9.55 13.02
N THR A 246 2.82 10.03 12.36
CA THR A 246 2.76 10.53 10.99
C THR A 246 3.72 9.77 10.10
N GLU A 247 3.40 9.72 8.82
CA GLU A 247 4.27 9.18 7.79
C GLU A 247 4.19 10.04 6.53
N CYS A 248 5.25 10.05 5.76
CA CYS A 248 5.35 10.72 4.47
C CYS A 248 6.12 9.85 3.50
N SER A 249 5.66 9.78 2.28
CA SER A 249 6.29 9.05 1.19
C SER A 249 6.47 9.95 -0.01
N LEU A 250 7.64 9.87 -0.63
CA LEU A 250 7.97 10.61 -1.84
C LEU A 250 8.57 9.65 -2.86
N GLY A 251 8.20 9.82 -4.11
CA GLY A 251 8.69 9.00 -5.19
C GLY A 251 8.94 9.78 -6.47
N LEU A 252 9.90 9.29 -7.23
CA LEU A 252 10.26 9.77 -8.56
C LEU A 252 10.29 8.58 -9.51
N GLY A 253 9.75 8.76 -10.70
CA GLY A 253 9.73 7.76 -11.74
C GLY A 253 10.11 8.34 -13.11
N TYR A 254 10.56 7.45 -13.96
CA TYR A 254 10.78 7.70 -15.37
C TYR A 254 10.17 6.58 -16.19
N ALA A 255 9.41 6.94 -17.22
CA ALA A 255 8.84 5.98 -18.15
C ALA A 255 9.30 6.23 -19.57
N LEU A 256 9.67 5.15 -20.27
CA LEU A 256 10.06 5.13 -21.67
C LEU A 256 8.97 4.47 -22.49
N ASN A 257 8.46 5.19 -23.50
CA ASN A 257 7.39 4.74 -24.39
C ASN A 257 6.13 4.25 -23.67
N ASN A 258 5.89 4.73 -22.44
CA ASN A 258 4.84 4.24 -21.53
C ASN A 258 4.90 2.73 -21.24
N LYS A 259 6.03 2.07 -21.55
CA LYS A 259 6.21 0.62 -21.41
C LYS A 259 7.20 0.26 -20.32
N ILE A 260 8.41 0.82 -20.36
CA ILE A 260 9.45 0.57 -19.38
C ILE A 260 9.39 1.66 -18.33
N ARG A 261 9.32 1.29 -17.07
CA ARG A 261 9.32 2.21 -15.93
C ARG A 261 10.44 1.88 -14.99
N VAL A 262 11.11 2.91 -14.48
CA VAL A 262 12.07 2.81 -13.40
C VAL A 262 11.68 3.84 -12.36
N ARG A 263 11.62 3.43 -11.11
CA ARG A 263 11.13 4.26 -10.00
C ARG A 263 12.05 4.15 -8.80
N MET A 264 12.09 5.20 -8.01
CA MET A 264 12.73 5.23 -6.71
C MET A 264 11.92 6.07 -5.74
N GLY A 265 12.02 5.77 -4.45
CA GLY A 265 11.27 6.49 -3.45
C GLY A 265 11.90 6.45 -2.06
N ARG A 266 11.33 7.26 -1.20
CA ARG A 266 11.69 7.36 0.21
C ARG A 266 10.43 7.37 1.05
N HIS A 267 10.41 6.52 2.05
CA HIS A 267 9.42 6.53 3.13
C HIS A 267 10.03 7.09 4.40
N LEU A 268 9.30 7.97 5.05
CA LEU A 268 9.65 8.62 6.30
C LEU A 268 8.48 8.42 7.27
N GLY A 269 8.66 7.61 8.27
CA GLY A 269 7.71 7.39 9.37
C GLY A 269 8.44 7.44 10.70
N ASP A 270 7.72 7.39 11.80
CA ASP A 270 8.31 7.53 13.14
C ASP A 270 9.42 6.50 13.44
N LYS A 271 9.29 5.27 12.94
CA LYS A 271 10.31 4.21 13.06
C LYS A 271 10.61 3.50 11.74
N ASP A 272 9.85 3.80 10.70
CA ASP A 272 9.91 3.15 9.39
C ASP A 272 10.53 4.07 8.36
N ASN A 273 11.86 4.19 8.39
CA ASN A 273 12.60 4.97 7.41
C ASN A 273 13.33 4.03 6.45
N TYR A 274 12.95 4.07 5.17
CA TYR A 274 13.57 3.20 4.18
C TYR A 274 13.60 3.83 2.78
N TRP A 275 14.50 3.33 1.95
CA TRP A 275 14.54 3.59 0.51
C TRP A 275 13.81 2.50 -0.25
N THR A 276 13.31 2.87 -1.40
CA THR A 276 12.65 1.93 -2.30
C THR A 276 13.11 2.15 -3.73
N MET A 277 13.06 1.09 -4.51
CA MET A 277 13.31 1.14 -5.95
C MET A 277 12.46 0.09 -6.65
N GLY A 278 12.20 0.30 -7.92
CA GLY A 278 11.49 -0.68 -8.73
C GLY A 278 11.63 -0.43 -10.21
N ALA A 279 11.35 -1.46 -10.97
CA ALA A 279 11.32 -1.42 -12.42
C ALA A 279 10.20 -2.30 -12.95
N GLY A 280 9.61 -1.91 -14.07
CA GLY A 280 8.51 -2.64 -14.65
C GLY A 280 8.38 -2.48 -16.15
N TYR A 281 7.63 -3.40 -16.72
CA TYR A 281 7.25 -3.40 -18.12
C TYR A 281 5.74 -3.52 -18.25
N THR A 282 5.12 -2.58 -18.93
CA THR A 282 3.67 -2.50 -19.09
C THR A 282 3.29 -2.53 -20.56
N THR A 283 2.26 -3.29 -20.87
CA THR A 283 1.58 -3.31 -22.16
C THR A 283 0.07 -3.09 -21.96
N PRO A 284 -0.71 -2.87 -23.01
CA PRO A 284 -2.16 -2.82 -22.86
C PRO A 284 -2.82 -4.11 -22.36
N LYS A 285 -2.11 -5.26 -22.43
CA LYS A 285 -2.63 -6.58 -22.05
C LYS A 285 -2.07 -7.08 -20.71
N PHE A 286 -0.83 -6.75 -20.38
CA PHE A 286 -0.20 -7.22 -19.15
C PHE A 286 0.80 -6.21 -18.61
N ASN A 287 1.09 -6.31 -17.34
CA ASN A 287 2.18 -5.61 -16.67
C ASN A 287 2.99 -6.61 -15.82
N ILE A 288 4.29 -6.36 -15.77
CA ILE A 288 5.22 -7.04 -14.87
C ILE A 288 5.99 -5.95 -14.15
N PHE A 289 6.05 -6.02 -12.84
CA PHE A 289 6.75 -5.03 -12.04
C PHE A 289 7.49 -5.70 -10.88
N ALA A 290 8.71 -5.25 -10.60
CA ALA A 290 9.48 -5.68 -9.44
C ALA A 290 9.86 -4.46 -8.61
N ALA A 291 9.83 -4.60 -7.28
CA ALA A 291 10.22 -3.55 -6.36
C ALA A 291 10.97 -4.11 -5.16
N ALA A 292 11.78 -3.25 -4.54
CA ALA A 292 12.50 -3.56 -3.32
C ALA A 292 12.37 -2.42 -2.30
N LYS A 293 12.15 -2.80 -1.03
CA LYS A 293 12.34 -1.96 0.15
C LYS A 293 13.70 -2.28 0.74
N LEU A 294 14.54 -1.27 0.88
CA LEU A 294 15.88 -1.38 1.43
C LEU A 294 15.96 -0.56 2.72
N THR A 295 16.20 -1.23 3.82
CA THR A 295 16.33 -0.60 5.13
C THR A 295 17.77 -0.61 5.61
N SER A 296 18.19 0.46 6.26
CA SER A 296 19.48 0.53 6.95
C SER A 296 19.41 -0.01 8.38
N SER A 297 18.22 -0.20 8.93
CA SER A 297 18.01 -0.75 10.27
C SER A 297 18.09 -2.27 10.26
N SER A 298 18.87 -2.82 11.19
CA SER A 298 18.93 -4.28 11.36
C SER A 298 17.66 -4.89 11.96
N GLU A 299 16.75 -4.07 12.46
CA GLU A 299 15.49 -4.50 13.09
C GLU A 299 14.35 -4.60 12.07
N GLN A 300 14.49 -3.96 10.91
CA GLN A 300 13.47 -3.98 9.87
C GLN A 300 13.87 -4.95 8.75
N PRO A 301 12.91 -5.71 8.19
CA PRO A 301 13.18 -6.57 7.06
C PRO A 301 13.35 -5.78 5.76
N ASN A 302 14.21 -6.29 4.88
CA ASN A 302 14.14 -5.97 3.47
C ASN A 302 12.97 -6.72 2.85
N ILE A 303 12.35 -6.10 1.84
CA ILE A 303 11.18 -6.64 1.16
C ILE A 303 11.44 -6.60 -0.33
N TYR A 304 11.17 -7.71 -1.00
CA TYR A 304 11.27 -7.84 -2.45
C TYR A 304 9.92 -8.29 -2.99
N MET A 305 9.37 -7.54 -3.93
CA MET A 305 8.07 -7.81 -4.53
C MET A 305 8.18 -8.06 -6.02
N LEU A 306 7.36 -8.98 -6.52
CA LEU A 306 7.13 -9.21 -7.95
C LEU A 306 5.63 -9.26 -8.21
N ASN A 307 5.18 -8.58 -9.26
CA ASN A 307 3.79 -8.58 -9.70
C ASN A 307 3.66 -9.01 -11.16
N LEU A 308 2.54 -9.67 -11.43
CA LEU A 308 2.03 -9.98 -12.76
C LEU A 308 0.57 -9.53 -12.83
N GLY A 309 0.26 -8.59 -13.71
CA GLY A 309 -1.10 -8.12 -13.94
C GLY A 309 -1.56 -8.40 -15.37
N LEU A 310 -2.82 -8.82 -15.52
CA LEU A 310 -3.48 -9.04 -16.80
C LEU A 310 -4.63 -8.06 -16.98
N ASN A 311 -4.66 -7.39 -18.12
CA ASN A 311 -5.67 -6.42 -18.49
C ASN A 311 -6.54 -6.96 -19.62
N ILE A 312 -7.86 -7.01 -19.42
CA ILE A 312 -8.85 -7.49 -20.38
C ILE A 312 -9.71 -6.29 -20.80
N LYS A 313 -9.86 -6.11 -22.11
CA LYS A 313 -10.64 -4.99 -22.70
C LYS A 313 -12.12 -5.32 -22.80
#